data_87e84e2512a5b699d92ddedd8e5c62f4
#
_entry.id   87e84e2512a5b699d92ddedd8e5c62f4
#
_cell.length_a   1.000
_cell.length_b   1.000
_cell.length_c   1.000
_cell.angle_alpha   90.00
_cell.angle_beta   90.00
_cell.angle_gamma   90.00
#
_symmetry.space_group_name_H-M   'P 1'
#
loop_
_entity.id
_entity.type
_entity.pdbx_description
1 polymer ?
#
loop_
_entity_poly.entity_id
_entity_poly.type
_entity_poly.pdbx_seq_one_letter_code
_entity_poly.pdbx_strand_id
1 'polypeptide(L)'
;MPEIWLQYGKTDIALDIRFENLYKEIIPTFTPLQEDQFSSKLQDVPLSENSLVIVLSSSKATKQVLSSLVDTVTGKGVNEITIVTLPKLKGFIDIQNDNNYSSSLLSASDLVSLTGTIAKFEKTVFLSHSAYDPLFGFEGTPTHVLRNFMDDKMSEAFSLRTNDLPSPGIISEPYRLALSVCKDIEAMSIEIVGNSNSISDIYCGSIEESFTKSSSKLIENSGVEEHRVKSAIISPGSDLLYHTTLTQSLNCLWNSVHILSDHGTAILLGESSGGLGSKALEMFVEGRTDVSLLRENGKYVEGQEHVMFLEAMREKYDFGIISTLPEYYLKTKLGLKTFDSLKQVLTNLLLRYGKNHKVSVLSDARYTSPRSGIGIDNELKHP
;
A
#
# COMPACT_ATOMS: atom_id res chain seq x y z
N MET A 1 4.29 13.71 -28.75
CA MET A 1 3.66 12.54 -28.10
C MET A 1 3.74 12.80 -26.62
N PRO A 2 2.71 12.50 -25.82
CA PRO A 2 2.85 12.60 -24.38
C PRO A 2 3.87 11.56 -23.90
N GLU A 3 4.89 12.00 -23.21
CA GLU A 3 5.82 11.14 -22.51
C GLU A 3 5.31 10.98 -21.06
N ILE A 4 4.85 9.78 -20.71
CA ILE A 4 4.48 9.44 -19.34
C ILE A 4 5.65 8.66 -18.76
N TRP A 5 6.21 9.18 -17.67
CA TRP A 5 7.28 8.53 -16.95
C TRP A 5 6.70 7.68 -15.82
N LEU A 6 7.04 6.41 -15.82
CA LEU A 6 6.56 5.43 -14.84
C LEU A 6 7.73 4.86 -14.08
N GLN A 7 7.63 4.85 -12.77
CA GLN A 7 8.63 4.22 -11.91
C GLN A 7 8.66 2.72 -12.13
N TYR A 8 9.86 2.15 -12.24
CA TYR A 8 10.14 0.72 -12.28
C TYR A 8 11.39 0.42 -11.45
N GLY A 9 11.20 -0.08 -10.25
CA GLY A 9 12.29 -0.18 -9.28
C GLY A 9 12.93 1.19 -8.99
N LYS A 10 14.23 1.28 -9.15
CA LYS A 10 15.00 2.52 -8.94
C LYS A 10 15.09 3.42 -10.18
N THR A 11 14.48 3.03 -11.29
CA THR A 11 14.58 3.73 -12.57
C THR A 11 13.21 4.17 -13.05
N ASP A 12 13.18 5.26 -13.81
CA ASP A 12 12.00 5.69 -14.55
C ASP A 12 12.05 5.13 -15.97
N ILE A 13 10.93 4.61 -16.44
CA ILE A 13 10.75 4.13 -17.80
C ILE A 13 9.71 4.98 -18.52
N ALA A 14 10.05 5.42 -19.74
CA ALA A 14 9.12 6.20 -20.54
C ALA A 14 8.09 5.30 -21.24
N LEU A 15 6.82 5.64 -21.08
CA LEU A 15 5.73 5.10 -21.88
C LEU A 15 5.56 5.97 -23.12
N ASP A 16 6.12 5.53 -24.25
CA ASP A 16 5.94 6.18 -25.56
C ASP A 16 4.59 5.75 -26.15
N ILE A 17 3.55 6.51 -25.83
CA ILE A 17 2.17 6.26 -26.27
C ILE A 17 1.69 7.41 -27.18
N ARG A 18 1.00 7.08 -28.28
CA ARG A 18 0.37 8.10 -29.10
C ARG A 18 -0.82 8.71 -28.38
N PHE A 19 -1.06 10.00 -28.60
CA PHE A 19 -2.17 10.71 -27.97
C PHE A 19 -3.53 10.06 -28.24
N GLU A 20 -3.73 9.55 -29.45
CA GLU A 20 -4.95 8.83 -29.84
C GLU A 20 -5.15 7.50 -29.10
N ASN A 21 -4.07 6.89 -28.60
CA ASN A 21 -4.10 5.63 -27.85
C ASN A 21 -4.06 5.82 -26.33
N LEU A 22 -3.87 7.04 -25.82
CA LEU A 22 -3.98 7.35 -24.39
C LEU A 22 -5.44 7.72 -24.09
N TYR A 23 -6.06 6.98 -23.15
CA TYR A 23 -7.36 7.38 -22.63
C TYR A 23 -7.19 8.49 -21.60
N LYS A 24 -6.48 8.19 -20.53
CA LYS A 24 -6.24 9.09 -19.40
C LYS A 24 -5.10 8.56 -18.55
N GLU A 25 -4.34 9.47 -17.95
CA GLU A 25 -3.51 9.18 -16.79
C GLU A 25 -4.32 9.47 -15.52
N ILE A 26 -4.42 8.47 -14.65
CA ILE A 26 -5.21 8.51 -13.40
C ILE A 26 -4.23 8.65 -12.25
N ILE A 27 -4.29 9.77 -11.57
CA ILE A 27 -3.46 10.12 -10.40
C ILE A 27 -4.35 10.73 -9.31
N PRO A 28 -3.96 10.64 -8.02
CA PRO A 28 -4.65 11.35 -6.95
C PRO A 28 -4.62 12.86 -7.18
N THR A 29 -5.73 13.54 -6.90
CA THR A 29 -5.88 14.98 -7.13
C THR A 29 -6.11 15.70 -5.81
N PHE A 30 -5.14 16.51 -5.37
CA PHE A 30 -5.24 17.33 -4.16
C PHE A 30 -4.25 18.51 -4.22
N THR A 31 -4.41 19.45 -3.31
CA THR A 31 -3.44 20.54 -3.10
C THR A 31 -2.40 20.07 -2.08
N PRO A 32 -1.10 19.99 -2.46
CA PRO A 32 -0.05 19.59 -1.53
C PRO A 32 0.10 20.58 -0.37
N LEU A 33 0.24 20.06 0.85
CA LEU A 33 0.66 20.85 2.00
C LEU A 33 2.12 21.29 1.85
N GLN A 34 2.40 22.54 2.22
CA GLN A 34 3.76 23.04 2.35
C GLN A 34 4.36 22.57 3.69
N GLU A 35 5.68 22.62 3.80
CA GLU A 35 6.41 22.12 4.96
C GLU A 35 6.02 22.79 6.27
N ASP A 36 5.84 24.10 6.27
CA ASP A 36 5.38 24.88 7.42
C ASP A 36 3.97 24.46 7.89
N GLN A 37 3.08 24.11 6.94
CA GLN A 37 1.72 23.69 7.22
C GLN A 37 1.66 22.33 7.92
N PHE A 38 2.41 21.34 7.44
CA PHE A 38 2.39 20.05 8.11
C PHE A 38 3.24 20.03 9.38
N SER A 39 4.33 20.82 9.45
CA SER A 39 5.12 21.00 10.67
C SER A 39 4.29 21.60 11.80
N SER A 40 3.41 22.56 11.49
CA SER A 40 2.50 23.13 12.50
C SER A 40 1.55 22.07 13.10
N LYS A 41 1.10 21.09 12.31
CA LYS A 41 0.26 19.98 12.80
C LYS A 41 1.00 19.02 13.72
N LEU A 42 2.33 18.95 13.62
CA LEU A 42 3.17 18.10 14.46
C LEU A 42 3.53 18.76 15.82
N GLN A 43 3.31 20.06 15.97
CA GLN A 43 3.64 20.78 17.20
C GLN A 43 2.88 20.26 18.43
N ASP A 44 1.66 19.76 18.22
CA ASP A 44 0.80 19.26 19.31
C ASP A 44 1.09 17.80 19.67
N VAL A 45 2.01 17.12 18.95
CA VAL A 45 2.40 15.75 19.29
C VAL A 45 3.20 15.75 20.59
N PRO A 46 2.73 15.04 21.64
CA PRO A 46 3.28 15.15 22.98
C PRO A 46 4.48 14.21 23.18
N LEU A 47 5.58 14.44 22.48
CA LEU A 47 6.82 13.69 22.65
C LEU A 47 7.70 14.32 23.75
N SER A 48 8.34 13.44 24.53
CA SER A 48 9.28 13.73 25.62
C SER A 48 10.54 12.86 25.46
N GLU A 49 11.53 13.01 26.36
CA GLU A 49 12.79 12.24 26.30
C GLU A 49 12.61 10.73 26.37
N ASN A 50 11.54 10.23 27.00
CA ASN A 50 11.23 8.82 27.05
C ASN A 50 10.09 8.45 26.10
N SER A 51 10.21 8.83 24.85
CA SER A 51 9.20 8.56 23.82
C SER A 51 9.66 7.57 22.77
N LEU A 52 8.71 6.78 22.28
CA LEU A 52 8.89 5.81 21.21
C LEU A 52 8.13 6.25 19.96
N VAL A 53 8.81 6.31 18.82
CA VAL A 53 8.20 6.49 17.49
C VAL A 53 8.33 5.19 16.71
N ILE A 54 7.21 4.57 16.35
CA ILE A 54 7.17 3.34 15.55
C ILE A 54 6.78 3.69 14.12
N VAL A 55 7.72 3.56 13.20
CA VAL A 55 7.52 3.88 11.77
C VAL A 55 7.04 2.65 11.03
N LEU A 56 5.84 2.74 10.43
CA LEU A 56 5.13 1.64 9.81
C LEU A 56 5.12 1.66 8.27
N SER A 57 5.56 2.77 7.66
CA SER A 57 5.65 2.96 6.21
C SER A 57 6.98 3.60 5.80
N SER A 58 7.32 3.59 4.51
CA SER A 58 8.64 4.02 4.00
C SER A 58 8.59 5.08 2.89
N SER A 59 7.42 5.65 2.63
CA SER A 59 7.26 6.63 1.57
C SER A 59 8.14 7.88 1.76
N LYS A 60 8.33 8.66 0.70
CA LYS A 60 8.98 9.98 0.78
C LYS A 60 8.26 10.88 1.78
N ALA A 61 6.93 10.85 1.79
CA ALA A 61 6.12 11.61 2.76
C ALA A 61 6.40 11.18 4.21
N THR A 62 6.52 9.88 4.47
CA THR A 62 6.89 9.36 5.80
C THR A 62 8.23 9.91 6.27
N LYS A 63 9.24 9.94 5.38
CA LYS A 63 10.57 10.48 5.70
C LYS A 63 10.53 11.97 6.01
N GLN A 64 9.78 12.74 5.22
CA GLN A 64 9.61 14.19 5.44
C GLN A 64 8.93 14.47 6.79
N VAL A 65 7.84 13.74 7.09
CA VAL A 65 7.12 13.91 8.37
C VAL A 65 8.00 13.48 9.55
N LEU A 66 8.73 12.38 9.41
CA LEU A 66 9.66 11.91 10.46
C LEU A 66 10.75 12.94 10.74
N SER A 67 11.38 13.51 9.70
CA SER A 67 12.39 14.57 9.85
C SER A 67 11.78 15.79 10.55
N SER A 68 10.64 16.29 10.08
CA SER A 68 9.97 17.44 10.68
C SER A 68 9.50 17.19 12.12
N LEU A 69 9.10 15.95 12.45
CA LEU A 69 8.74 15.56 13.82
C LEU A 69 9.98 15.63 14.72
N VAL A 70 11.10 15.09 14.25
CA VAL A 70 12.38 15.13 14.96
C VAL A 70 12.82 16.57 15.19
N ASP A 71 12.80 17.43 14.17
CA ASP A 71 13.14 18.85 14.29
C ASP A 71 12.23 19.59 15.28
N THR A 72 10.94 19.31 15.27
CA THR A 72 9.96 19.88 16.20
C THR A 72 10.27 19.50 17.64
N VAL A 73 10.63 18.24 17.88
CA VAL A 73 10.92 17.73 19.23
C VAL A 73 12.24 18.29 19.74
N THR A 74 13.27 18.38 18.89
CA THR A 74 14.56 19.01 19.22
C THR A 74 14.38 20.49 19.54
N GLY A 75 13.56 21.20 18.75
CA GLY A 75 13.24 22.61 19.01
C GLY A 75 12.56 22.85 20.36
N LYS A 76 11.92 21.83 20.94
CA LYS A 76 11.34 21.85 22.31
C LYS A 76 12.33 21.45 23.41
N GLY A 77 13.60 21.20 23.05
CA GLY A 77 14.65 20.81 24.00
C GLY A 77 14.65 19.33 24.38
N VAL A 78 13.94 18.47 23.65
CA VAL A 78 14.03 17.01 23.81
C VAL A 78 15.23 16.52 23.03
N ASN A 79 16.19 15.90 23.74
CA ASN A 79 17.46 15.51 23.15
C ASN A 79 17.51 14.04 22.70
N GLU A 80 16.56 13.21 23.16
CA GLU A 80 16.57 11.78 22.84
C GLU A 80 15.15 11.27 22.68
N ILE A 81 14.87 10.62 21.55
CA ILE A 81 13.67 9.81 21.31
C ILE A 81 14.10 8.47 20.68
N THR A 82 13.40 7.41 20.99
CA THR A 82 13.65 6.10 20.37
C THR A 82 12.79 5.98 19.10
N ILE A 83 13.44 5.80 17.96
CA ILE A 83 12.76 5.57 16.68
C ILE A 83 13.00 4.14 16.26
N VAL A 84 11.91 3.46 15.90
CA VAL A 84 11.91 2.05 15.56
C VAL A 84 11.15 1.83 14.27
N THR A 85 11.64 0.95 13.41
CA THR A 85 10.97 0.61 12.16
C THR A 85 10.79 -0.90 12.01
N LEU A 86 9.81 -1.31 11.19
CA LEU A 86 9.61 -2.71 10.86
C LEU A 86 10.84 -3.27 10.13
N PRO A 87 11.22 -4.54 10.36
CA PRO A 87 12.38 -5.16 9.69
C PRO A 87 12.33 -5.05 8.17
N LYS A 88 11.13 -5.19 7.56
CA LYS A 88 10.92 -5.06 6.12
C LYS A 88 11.18 -3.64 5.57
N LEU A 89 11.20 -2.62 6.42
CA LEU A 89 11.45 -1.23 6.06
C LEU A 89 12.94 -0.86 6.19
N LYS A 90 13.79 -1.79 6.67
CA LYS A 90 15.23 -1.57 6.78
C LYS A 90 15.82 -1.25 5.41
N GLY A 91 16.55 -0.15 5.32
CA GLY A 91 17.15 0.35 4.06
C GLY A 91 16.21 1.23 3.22
N PHE A 92 14.94 1.38 3.59
CA PHE A 92 14.01 2.34 2.99
C PHE A 92 13.86 3.60 3.86
N ILE A 93 14.06 3.49 5.17
CA ILE A 93 14.10 4.61 6.09
C ILE A 93 15.54 4.82 6.49
N ASP A 94 16.11 5.91 6.00
CA ASP A 94 17.42 6.39 6.40
C ASP A 94 17.18 7.51 7.42
N ILE A 95 17.46 7.21 8.68
CA ILE A 95 17.46 8.20 9.74
C ILE A 95 18.92 8.65 9.82
N GLN A 96 19.23 9.81 9.26
CA GLN A 96 20.56 10.38 9.43
C GLN A 96 20.80 10.53 10.93
N ASN A 97 21.76 9.79 11.44
CA ASN A 97 22.23 9.90 12.82
C ASN A 97 23.02 11.22 12.97
N ASP A 98 22.32 12.33 12.91
CA ASP A 98 22.86 13.54 13.51
C ASP A 98 22.77 13.34 15.02
N ASN A 99 23.91 13.13 15.64
CA ASN A 99 24.34 12.97 17.03
C ASN A 99 23.33 13.00 18.21
N ASN A 100 22.03 13.12 17.98
CA ASN A 100 21.00 13.35 18.99
C ASN A 100 19.87 12.29 19.04
N TYR A 101 19.94 11.20 18.25
CA TYR A 101 18.87 10.19 18.25
C TYR A 101 19.43 8.78 18.36
N SER A 102 18.86 7.99 19.26
CA SER A 102 19.06 6.55 19.19
C SER A 102 18.04 5.96 18.24
N SER A 103 18.47 5.53 17.05
CA SER A 103 17.64 4.73 16.15
C SER A 103 17.95 3.25 16.36
N SER A 104 17.00 2.50 16.85
CA SER A 104 17.11 1.04 16.93
C SER A 104 16.15 0.40 15.93
N LEU A 105 16.66 -0.55 15.12
CA LEU A 105 15.81 -1.41 14.32
C LEU A 105 15.27 -2.51 15.23
N LEU A 106 13.94 -2.56 15.42
CA LEU A 106 13.33 -3.72 16.05
C LEU A 106 13.57 -4.95 15.17
N SER A 107 14.09 -6.00 15.76
CA SER A 107 14.01 -7.32 15.18
C SER A 107 12.61 -7.91 15.42
N ALA A 108 12.16 -8.85 14.59
CA ALA A 108 10.89 -9.53 14.82
C ALA A 108 10.86 -10.24 16.18
N SER A 109 12.02 -10.62 16.74
CA SER A 109 12.18 -11.20 18.06
C SER A 109 11.99 -10.20 19.19
N ASP A 110 12.26 -8.91 18.97
CA ASP A 110 12.14 -7.86 19.99
C ASP A 110 10.68 -7.41 20.15
N LEU A 111 9.82 -7.75 19.18
CA LEU A 111 8.40 -7.42 19.13
C LEU A 111 7.49 -8.57 19.57
N VAL A 112 8.00 -9.57 20.26
CA VAL A 112 7.19 -10.68 20.83
C VAL A 112 6.04 -10.16 21.72
N SER A 113 6.11 -8.89 22.14
CA SER A 113 4.98 -8.17 22.75
C SER A 113 5.06 -6.68 22.42
N LEU A 114 4.26 -6.22 21.48
CA LEU A 114 4.10 -4.79 21.18
C LEU A 114 3.73 -4.02 22.45
N THR A 115 2.76 -4.52 23.22
CA THR A 115 2.31 -3.94 24.49
C THR A 115 3.43 -3.87 25.53
N GLY A 116 4.25 -4.92 25.64
CA GLY A 116 5.41 -4.93 26.54
C GLY A 116 6.53 -3.96 26.11
N THR A 117 6.63 -3.67 24.81
CA THR A 117 7.56 -2.63 24.33
C THR A 117 7.02 -1.25 24.63
N ILE A 118 5.75 -0.97 24.30
CA ILE A 118 5.08 0.32 24.54
C ILE A 118 5.13 0.66 26.04
N ALA A 119 4.89 -0.28 26.93
CA ALA A 119 4.90 -0.08 28.38
C ALA A 119 6.24 0.40 28.98
N LYS A 120 7.33 0.36 28.21
CA LYS A 120 8.65 0.86 28.64
C LYS A 120 8.83 2.36 28.39
N PHE A 121 7.93 2.97 27.64
CA PHE A 121 8.00 4.37 27.25
C PHE A 121 6.82 5.15 27.82
N GLU A 122 7.05 6.41 28.12
CA GLU A 122 6.00 7.32 28.63
C GLU A 122 5.01 7.69 27.52
N LYS A 123 5.49 7.80 26.31
CA LYS A 123 4.69 8.12 25.13
C LYS A 123 5.10 7.25 23.96
N THR A 124 4.10 6.77 23.24
CA THR A 124 4.31 6.02 21.99
C THR A 124 3.50 6.67 20.87
N VAL A 125 4.13 6.85 19.72
CA VAL A 125 3.52 7.40 18.53
C VAL A 125 3.82 6.46 17.34
N PHE A 126 2.77 6.03 16.65
CA PHE A 126 2.89 5.36 15.37
C PHE A 126 2.93 6.37 14.24
N LEU A 127 3.76 6.13 13.24
CA LEU A 127 3.83 6.93 12.02
C LEU A 127 3.54 6.05 10.81
N SER A 128 2.47 6.36 10.09
CA SER A 128 2.00 5.61 8.93
C SER A 128 1.59 6.53 7.78
N HIS A 129 1.73 6.06 6.55
CA HIS A 129 1.18 6.69 5.37
C HIS A 129 -0.04 5.89 4.91
N SER A 130 -1.21 6.49 5.01
CA SER A 130 -2.47 5.86 4.65
C SER A 130 -2.55 5.59 3.17
N ALA A 131 -2.96 4.38 2.82
CA ALA A 131 -3.12 3.92 1.45
C ALA A 131 -4.30 2.95 1.35
N TYR A 132 -4.53 2.38 0.17
CA TYR A 132 -5.52 1.33 -0.01
C TYR A 132 -4.95 -0.05 0.32
N ASP A 133 -5.76 -0.91 0.94
CA ASP A 133 -5.44 -2.30 1.22
C ASP A 133 -6.53 -3.21 0.63
N PRO A 134 -6.17 -4.24 -0.15
CA PRO A 134 -7.18 -5.09 -0.81
C PRO A 134 -7.97 -5.99 0.15
N LEU A 135 -7.46 -6.28 1.35
CA LEU A 135 -8.13 -7.10 2.37
C LEU A 135 -8.88 -6.24 3.39
N PHE A 136 -8.22 -5.21 3.92
CA PHE A 136 -8.78 -4.34 4.95
C PHE A 136 -9.54 -3.14 4.38
N GLY A 137 -9.45 -2.88 3.08
CA GLY A 137 -9.95 -1.67 2.44
C GLY A 137 -8.96 -0.51 2.50
N PHE A 138 -8.40 -0.24 3.67
CA PHE A 138 -7.41 0.82 3.91
C PHE A 138 -6.20 0.30 4.65
N GLU A 139 -5.04 0.86 4.36
CA GLU A 139 -3.79 0.66 5.09
C GLU A 139 -3.50 1.88 5.96
N GLY A 140 -3.05 1.64 7.18
CA GLY A 140 -2.67 2.64 8.18
C GLY A 140 -2.26 1.95 9.48
N THR A 141 -2.13 2.69 10.56
CA THR A 141 -1.63 2.15 11.84
C THR A 141 -2.35 0.88 12.28
N PRO A 142 -3.69 0.78 12.34
CA PRO A 142 -4.36 -0.43 12.84
C PRO A 142 -4.06 -1.67 12.02
N THR A 143 -4.07 -1.54 10.69
CA THR A 143 -3.84 -2.67 9.78
C THR A 143 -2.39 -3.11 9.78
N HIS A 144 -1.45 -2.18 9.92
CA HIS A 144 -0.03 -2.49 10.14
C HIS A 144 0.21 -3.19 11.47
N VAL A 145 -0.40 -2.72 12.55
CA VAL A 145 -0.32 -3.34 13.88
C VAL A 145 -0.81 -4.78 13.81
N LEU A 146 -1.98 -5.00 13.24
CA LEU A 146 -2.56 -6.33 13.12
C LEU A 146 -1.68 -7.26 12.26
N ARG A 147 -1.24 -6.82 11.08
CA ARG A 147 -0.42 -7.64 10.16
C ARG A 147 0.96 -8.00 10.70
N ASN A 148 1.58 -7.13 11.51
CA ASN A 148 2.99 -7.31 11.88
C ASN A 148 3.19 -7.79 13.33
N PHE A 149 2.14 -7.71 14.20
CA PHE A 149 2.30 -7.98 15.62
C PHE A 149 1.23 -8.91 16.22
N MET A 150 0.23 -9.33 15.43
CA MET A 150 -0.93 -10.04 15.96
C MET A 150 -1.36 -11.21 15.06
N ASP A 151 -0.54 -12.24 14.94
CA ASP A 151 -0.77 -13.38 14.03
C ASP A 151 -2.14 -14.07 14.22
N ASP A 152 -2.55 -14.29 15.48
CA ASP A 152 -3.85 -14.91 15.77
C ASP A 152 -5.00 -14.02 15.31
N LYS A 153 -4.89 -12.70 15.52
CA LYS A 153 -5.88 -11.73 15.07
C LYS A 153 -5.87 -11.53 13.57
N MET A 154 -4.70 -11.70 12.92
CA MET A 154 -4.63 -11.70 11.45
C MET A 154 -5.41 -12.88 10.85
N SER A 155 -5.34 -14.06 11.49
CA SER A 155 -6.14 -15.23 11.08
C SER A 155 -7.64 -14.98 11.26
N GLU A 156 -8.05 -14.35 12.37
CA GLU A 156 -9.43 -13.93 12.61
C GLU A 156 -9.89 -12.91 11.56
N ALA A 157 -9.13 -11.85 11.30
CA ALA A 157 -9.45 -10.84 10.30
C ALA A 157 -9.63 -11.44 8.90
N PHE A 158 -8.73 -12.34 8.53
CA PHE A 158 -8.83 -13.02 7.23
C PHE A 158 -10.08 -13.88 7.10
N SER A 159 -10.54 -14.51 8.19
CA SER A 159 -11.76 -15.32 8.20
C SER A 159 -13.06 -14.50 8.09
N LEU A 160 -13.02 -13.22 8.49
CA LEU A 160 -14.16 -12.29 8.42
C LEU A 160 -14.42 -11.70 7.04
N ARG A 161 -13.55 -11.95 6.05
CA ARG A 161 -13.80 -11.48 4.68
C ARG A 161 -15.04 -12.15 4.09
N THR A 162 -15.82 -11.43 3.33
CA THR A 162 -17.07 -11.94 2.76
C THR A 162 -16.86 -12.84 1.52
N ASN A 163 -15.74 -12.67 0.84
CA ASN A 163 -15.38 -13.42 -0.39
C ASN A 163 -13.88 -13.33 -0.63
N ASP A 164 -13.39 -13.96 -1.73
CA ASP A 164 -12.01 -13.92 -2.17
C ASP A 164 -11.77 -12.85 -3.25
N LEU A 165 -12.45 -11.71 -3.17
CA LEU A 165 -12.26 -10.57 -4.06
C LEU A 165 -11.54 -9.43 -3.35
N PRO A 166 -10.65 -8.69 -4.03
CA PRO A 166 -10.07 -7.49 -3.45
C PRO A 166 -11.13 -6.42 -3.22
N SER A 167 -11.06 -5.73 -2.08
CA SER A 167 -12.04 -4.72 -1.67
C SER A 167 -11.39 -3.41 -1.18
N PRO A 168 -10.49 -2.79 -1.98
CA PRO A 168 -9.83 -1.55 -1.59
C PRO A 168 -10.83 -0.42 -1.39
N GLY A 169 -10.63 0.38 -0.33
CA GLY A 169 -11.47 1.52 -0.01
C GLY A 169 -12.87 1.17 0.51
N ILE A 170 -13.09 -0.08 0.94
CA ILE A 170 -14.35 -0.54 1.55
C ILE A 170 -14.14 -0.76 3.04
N ILE A 171 -15.03 -0.22 3.86
CA ILE A 171 -15.06 -0.49 5.31
C ILE A 171 -15.67 -1.87 5.51
N SER A 172 -14.81 -2.86 5.76
CA SER A 172 -15.16 -4.27 5.91
C SER A 172 -15.07 -4.74 7.36
N GLU A 173 -15.51 -5.97 7.67
CA GLU A 173 -15.32 -6.55 9.00
C GLU A 173 -13.84 -6.71 9.38
N PRO A 174 -12.91 -7.12 8.49
CA PRO A 174 -11.48 -7.04 8.74
C PRO A 174 -10.99 -5.64 9.15
N TYR A 175 -11.49 -4.57 8.51
CA TYR A 175 -11.17 -3.19 8.90
C TYR A 175 -11.63 -2.87 10.34
N ARG A 176 -12.88 -3.26 10.69
CA ARG A 176 -13.43 -3.03 12.03
C ARG A 176 -12.67 -3.81 13.11
N LEU A 177 -12.26 -5.03 12.80
CA LEU A 177 -11.41 -5.82 13.70
C LEU A 177 -10.06 -5.13 13.91
N ALA A 178 -9.40 -4.64 12.84
CA ALA A 178 -8.13 -3.93 12.96
C ALA A 178 -8.24 -2.71 13.88
N LEU A 179 -9.33 -1.93 13.80
CA LEU A 179 -9.59 -0.85 14.74
C LEU A 179 -9.81 -1.36 16.17
N SER A 180 -10.61 -2.42 16.33
CA SER A 180 -10.98 -2.93 17.68
C SER A 180 -9.77 -3.43 18.47
N VAL A 181 -8.80 -4.07 17.82
CA VAL A 181 -7.60 -4.60 18.49
C VAL A 181 -6.62 -3.49 18.93
N CYS A 182 -6.78 -2.29 18.38
CA CYS A 182 -5.97 -1.12 18.75
C CYS A 182 -6.57 -0.28 19.89
N LYS A 183 -7.80 -0.56 20.32
CA LYS A 183 -8.48 0.24 21.38
C LYS A 183 -7.77 0.24 22.72
N ASP A 184 -7.13 -0.88 23.05
CA ASP A 184 -6.43 -1.05 24.34
C ASP A 184 -4.94 -0.68 24.23
N ILE A 185 -4.49 -0.15 23.09
CA ILE A 185 -3.12 0.31 22.90
C ILE A 185 -3.01 1.78 23.32
N GLU A 186 -2.29 2.02 24.42
CA GLU A 186 -2.02 3.38 24.91
C GLU A 186 -0.96 4.08 24.05
N ALA A 187 -1.36 4.48 22.84
CA ALA A 187 -0.49 5.17 21.89
C ALA A 187 -1.30 6.13 21.01
N MET A 188 -0.60 7.09 20.43
CA MET A 188 -1.13 7.97 19.38
C MET A 188 -0.72 7.46 18.02
N SER A 189 -1.38 7.93 16.96
CA SER A 189 -0.88 7.77 15.61
C SER A 189 -0.83 9.09 14.83
N ILE A 190 0.12 9.15 13.93
CA ILE A 190 0.27 10.16 12.89
C ILE A 190 -0.01 9.44 11.57
N GLU A 191 -1.16 9.76 10.98
CA GLU A 191 -1.57 9.23 9.68
C GLU A 191 -1.35 10.28 8.60
N ILE A 192 -0.48 9.98 7.66
CA ILE A 192 -0.18 10.84 6.51
C ILE A 192 -1.14 10.48 5.38
N VAL A 193 -1.71 11.47 4.70
CA VAL A 193 -2.49 11.27 3.48
C VAL A 193 -1.84 12.03 2.34
N GLY A 194 -1.77 11.41 1.16
CA GLY A 194 -1.16 12.03 -0.01
C GLY A 194 -0.98 11.05 -1.16
N ASN A 195 0.13 11.21 -1.85
CA ASN A 195 0.59 10.29 -2.87
C ASN A 195 2.07 9.94 -2.64
N SER A 196 2.70 9.24 -3.58
CA SER A 196 4.12 8.87 -3.46
C SER A 196 5.07 10.05 -3.22
N ASN A 197 4.72 11.27 -3.65
CA ASN A 197 5.62 12.43 -3.68
C ASN A 197 5.19 13.60 -2.82
N SER A 198 3.92 13.69 -2.42
CA SER A 198 3.35 14.88 -1.81
C SER A 198 2.36 14.53 -0.70
N ILE A 199 2.29 15.38 0.31
CA ILE A 199 1.40 15.27 1.45
C ILE A 199 0.18 16.15 1.19
N SER A 200 -1.03 15.61 1.32
CA SER A 200 -2.27 16.38 1.26
C SER A 200 -2.79 16.75 2.64
N ASP A 201 -2.59 15.88 3.62
CA ASP A 201 -2.98 16.12 5.00
C ASP A 201 -2.22 15.22 5.98
N ILE A 202 -2.27 15.57 7.28
CA ILE A 202 -1.75 14.77 8.39
C ILE A 202 -2.76 14.81 9.52
N TYR A 203 -3.06 13.64 10.08
CA TYR A 203 -3.95 13.48 11.21
C TYR A 203 -3.19 12.92 12.40
N CYS A 204 -3.18 13.66 13.50
CA CYS A 204 -2.53 13.29 14.77
C CYS A 204 -3.61 13.11 15.83
N GLY A 205 -3.55 12.01 16.58
CA GLY A 205 -4.52 11.76 17.65
C GLY A 205 -4.57 10.30 18.10
N SER A 206 -5.70 9.88 18.66
CA SER A 206 -5.92 8.46 18.92
C SER A 206 -5.85 7.66 17.63
N ILE A 207 -5.46 6.39 17.73
CA ILE A 207 -5.30 5.51 16.56
C ILE A 207 -6.62 5.43 15.75
N GLU A 208 -7.76 5.29 16.43
CA GLU A 208 -9.07 5.18 15.77
C GLU A 208 -9.44 6.48 15.04
N GLU A 209 -9.29 7.64 15.70
CA GLU A 209 -9.69 8.92 15.13
C GLU A 209 -8.83 9.31 13.92
N SER A 210 -7.51 9.25 14.06
CA SER A 210 -6.57 9.61 12.99
C SER A 210 -6.71 8.69 11.79
N PHE A 211 -6.85 7.37 11.99
CA PHE A 211 -7.04 6.41 10.90
C PHE A 211 -8.40 6.60 10.19
N THR A 212 -9.47 6.85 10.93
CA THR A 212 -10.79 7.09 10.32
C THR A 212 -10.80 8.37 9.47
N LYS A 213 -10.20 9.46 10.00
CA LYS A 213 -10.08 10.72 9.26
C LYS A 213 -9.20 10.58 8.03
N SER A 214 -8.07 9.88 8.15
CA SER A 214 -7.16 9.68 7.03
C SER A 214 -7.75 8.81 5.94
N SER A 215 -8.49 7.75 6.30
CA SER A 215 -9.21 6.89 5.35
C SER A 215 -10.26 7.68 4.56
N SER A 216 -11.03 8.54 5.24
CA SER A 216 -12.01 9.43 4.60
C SER A 216 -11.34 10.41 3.64
N LYS A 217 -10.24 11.04 4.07
CA LYS A 217 -9.47 11.98 3.25
C LYS A 217 -8.80 11.30 2.05
N LEU A 218 -8.33 10.08 2.20
CA LEU A 218 -7.78 9.29 1.10
C LEU A 218 -8.83 9.06 0.00
N ILE A 219 -10.08 8.76 0.37
CA ILE A 219 -11.19 8.63 -0.60
C ILE A 219 -11.44 9.94 -1.33
N GLU A 220 -11.48 11.08 -0.62
CA GLU A 220 -11.68 12.40 -1.24
C GLU A 220 -10.59 12.71 -2.28
N ASN A 221 -9.33 12.38 -1.99
CA ASN A 221 -8.19 12.72 -2.83
C ASN A 221 -8.03 11.77 -4.03
N SER A 222 -8.34 10.51 -3.86
CA SER A 222 -7.93 9.43 -4.78
C SER A 222 -9.07 8.51 -5.20
N GLY A 223 -10.28 8.74 -4.70
CA GLY A 223 -11.49 8.09 -5.16
C GLY A 223 -11.94 8.70 -6.49
N VAL A 224 -11.29 8.31 -7.58
CA VAL A 224 -11.61 8.81 -8.92
C VAL A 224 -12.73 7.96 -9.50
N GLU A 225 -13.86 8.59 -9.83
CA GLU A 225 -14.90 7.94 -10.64
C GLU A 225 -14.43 7.87 -12.09
N GLU A 226 -14.36 6.66 -12.62
CA GLU A 226 -13.92 6.43 -13.99
C GLU A 226 -14.86 5.47 -14.72
N HIS A 227 -14.96 5.65 -16.03
CA HIS A 227 -15.63 4.65 -16.86
C HIS A 227 -14.79 3.38 -16.94
N ARG A 228 -15.45 2.24 -17.02
CA ARG A 228 -14.77 0.97 -17.23
C ARG A 228 -13.96 0.98 -18.52
N VAL A 229 -12.71 0.54 -18.42
CA VAL A 229 -11.75 0.51 -19.52
C VAL A 229 -11.37 -0.93 -19.88
N LYS A 230 -10.98 -1.14 -21.14
CA LYS A 230 -10.54 -2.46 -21.62
C LYS A 230 -9.10 -2.76 -21.26
N SER A 231 -8.27 -1.76 -20.99
CA SER A 231 -6.91 -2.01 -20.52
C SER A 231 -6.37 -0.88 -19.67
N ALA A 232 -5.51 -1.24 -18.72
CA ALA A 232 -4.79 -0.33 -17.86
C ALA A 232 -3.32 -0.77 -17.70
N ILE A 233 -2.41 0.19 -17.68
CA ILE A 233 -1.02 0.02 -17.26
C ILE A 233 -0.93 0.59 -15.83
N ILE A 234 -0.39 -0.19 -14.90
CA ILE A 234 -0.41 0.07 -13.48
C ILE A 234 1.01 0.13 -12.95
N SER A 235 1.42 1.29 -12.43
CA SER A 235 2.68 1.48 -11.70
C SER A 235 2.38 1.74 -10.24
N PRO A 236 3.13 1.15 -9.31
CA PRO A 236 3.01 1.44 -7.87
C PRO A 236 3.20 2.91 -7.48
N GLY A 237 3.89 3.69 -8.30
CA GLY A 237 4.33 5.04 -7.98
C GLY A 237 5.80 5.08 -7.56
N SER A 238 6.27 6.18 -6.96
CA SER A 238 7.68 6.35 -6.59
C SER A 238 8.08 5.75 -5.24
N ASP A 239 7.18 5.07 -4.54
CA ASP A 239 7.52 4.36 -3.32
C ASP A 239 8.23 3.02 -3.64
N LEU A 240 9.55 3.00 -3.47
CA LEU A 240 10.41 1.87 -3.85
C LEU A 240 10.03 0.56 -3.17
N LEU A 241 9.44 0.58 -1.98
CA LEU A 241 9.01 -0.61 -1.27
C LEU A 241 8.08 -1.47 -2.15
N TYR A 242 7.15 -0.81 -2.85
CA TYR A 242 6.13 -1.49 -3.68
C TYR A 242 6.65 -2.03 -5.00
N HIS A 243 7.92 -1.77 -5.34
CA HIS A 243 8.62 -2.40 -6.47
C HIS A 243 9.50 -3.57 -6.04
N THR A 244 9.75 -3.74 -4.73
CA THR A 244 10.76 -4.68 -4.22
C THR A 244 10.34 -6.13 -4.37
N THR A 245 9.09 -6.48 -4.09
CA THR A 245 8.58 -7.83 -4.18
C THR A 245 7.25 -7.90 -4.92
N LEU A 246 6.94 -9.08 -5.44
CA LEU A 246 5.66 -9.31 -6.14
C LEU A 246 4.47 -9.05 -5.21
N THR A 247 4.53 -9.50 -3.95
CA THR A 247 3.48 -9.24 -2.94
C THR A 247 3.16 -7.76 -2.82
N GLN A 248 4.17 -6.91 -2.73
CA GLN A 248 3.98 -5.46 -2.62
C GLN A 248 3.38 -4.86 -3.90
N SER A 249 3.88 -5.27 -5.07
CA SER A 249 3.36 -4.79 -6.35
C SER A 249 1.91 -5.23 -6.60
N LEU A 250 1.52 -6.43 -6.18
CA LEU A 250 0.15 -6.94 -6.34
C LEU A 250 -0.88 -6.10 -5.57
N ASN A 251 -0.54 -5.48 -4.44
CA ASN A 251 -1.45 -4.55 -3.76
C ASN A 251 -1.91 -3.43 -4.71
N CYS A 252 -1.00 -2.89 -5.52
CA CYS A 252 -1.32 -1.83 -6.48
C CYS A 252 -2.21 -2.34 -7.63
N LEU A 253 -2.04 -3.59 -8.05
CA LEU A 253 -2.92 -4.24 -9.02
C LEU A 253 -4.36 -4.32 -8.49
N TRP A 254 -4.51 -4.80 -7.25
CA TRP A 254 -5.83 -4.97 -6.63
C TRP A 254 -6.56 -3.65 -6.41
N ASN A 255 -5.86 -2.57 -6.12
CA ASN A 255 -6.44 -1.24 -6.00
C ASN A 255 -7.11 -0.76 -7.31
N SER A 256 -6.70 -1.33 -8.44
CA SER A 256 -7.00 -0.82 -9.78
C SER A 256 -7.95 -1.71 -10.59
N VAL A 257 -8.20 -2.97 -10.19
CA VAL A 257 -8.95 -3.92 -11.04
C VAL A 257 -10.40 -3.53 -11.26
N HIS A 258 -11.01 -2.76 -10.37
CA HIS A 258 -12.41 -2.40 -10.44
C HIS A 258 -12.78 -1.48 -11.61
N ILE A 259 -11.80 -0.80 -12.22
CA ILE A 259 -12.05 0.00 -13.43
C ILE A 259 -12.07 -0.84 -14.72
N LEU A 260 -11.62 -2.07 -14.68
CA LEU A 260 -11.59 -2.91 -15.88
C LEU A 260 -12.99 -3.35 -16.26
N SER A 261 -13.27 -3.34 -17.55
CA SER A 261 -14.43 -4.06 -18.11
C SER A 261 -14.17 -5.56 -18.08
N ASP A 262 -15.22 -6.36 -18.17
CA ASP A 262 -15.09 -7.81 -18.24
C ASP A 262 -14.13 -8.21 -19.38
N HIS A 263 -13.28 -9.16 -19.11
CA HIS A 263 -12.17 -9.59 -19.99
C HIS A 263 -11.18 -8.47 -20.35
N GLY A 264 -11.13 -7.43 -19.51
CA GLY A 264 -10.12 -6.37 -19.63
C GLY A 264 -8.73 -6.86 -19.24
N THR A 265 -7.72 -6.08 -19.63
CA THR A 265 -6.31 -6.41 -19.38
C THR A 265 -5.68 -5.39 -18.44
N ALA A 266 -5.09 -5.85 -17.34
CA ALA A 266 -4.23 -5.02 -16.48
C ALA A 266 -2.77 -5.45 -16.61
N ILE A 267 -1.88 -4.48 -16.79
CA ILE A 267 -0.44 -4.70 -16.87
C ILE A 267 0.24 -4.02 -15.71
N LEU A 268 0.83 -4.82 -14.82
CA LEU A 268 1.53 -4.35 -13.64
C LEU A 268 3.02 -4.10 -13.94
N LEU A 269 3.54 -2.97 -13.50
CA LEU A 269 4.96 -2.68 -13.46
C LEU A 269 5.52 -3.07 -12.08
N GLY A 270 5.99 -4.30 -11.95
CA GLY A 270 6.49 -4.84 -10.68
C GLY A 270 7.87 -5.42 -10.85
N GLU A 271 8.95 -4.65 -10.61
CA GLU A 271 10.32 -5.12 -10.77
C GLU A 271 10.55 -6.44 -10.00
N SER A 272 10.16 -6.45 -8.72
CA SER A 272 10.22 -7.62 -7.84
C SER A 272 11.63 -8.23 -7.71
N SER A 273 12.67 -7.38 -7.69
CA SER A 273 14.06 -7.81 -7.53
C SER A 273 14.34 -8.52 -6.19
N GLY A 274 13.52 -8.30 -5.18
CA GLY A 274 13.54 -9.01 -3.90
C GLY A 274 12.72 -10.32 -3.85
N GLY A 275 12.20 -10.78 -4.99
CA GLY A 275 11.50 -12.06 -5.09
C GLY A 275 9.97 -11.97 -4.93
N LEU A 276 9.37 -13.08 -4.52
CA LEU A 276 7.90 -13.21 -4.36
C LEU A 276 7.38 -12.42 -3.15
N GLY A 277 8.12 -12.36 -2.06
CA GLY A 277 7.88 -11.48 -0.92
C GLY A 277 6.84 -11.97 0.08
N SER A 278 6.26 -13.17 -0.08
CA SER A 278 5.40 -13.77 0.92
C SER A 278 5.41 -15.29 0.87
N LYS A 279 5.20 -15.89 2.04
CA LYS A 279 5.25 -17.34 2.21
C LYS A 279 4.19 -18.07 1.38
N ALA A 280 2.99 -17.53 1.27
CA ALA A 280 1.91 -18.16 0.50
C ALA A 280 2.24 -18.21 -0.99
N LEU A 281 2.77 -17.13 -1.57
CA LEU A 281 3.20 -17.11 -2.98
C LEU A 281 4.36 -18.08 -3.23
N GLU A 282 5.35 -18.15 -2.33
CA GLU A 282 6.46 -19.11 -2.44
C GLU A 282 5.96 -20.55 -2.42
N MET A 283 5.13 -20.91 -1.43
CA MET A 283 4.55 -22.25 -1.33
C MET A 283 3.71 -22.60 -2.56
N PHE A 284 2.96 -21.65 -3.09
CA PHE A 284 2.10 -21.84 -4.26
C PHE A 284 2.92 -22.10 -5.54
N VAL A 285 3.92 -21.27 -5.84
CA VAL A 285 4.74 -21.45 -7.05
C VAL A 285 5.59 -22.73 -7.01
N GLU A 286 6.00 -23.15 -5.81
CA GLU A 286 6.72 -24.40 -5.59
C GLU A 286 5.81 -25.65 -5.61
N GLY A 287 4.49 -25.46 -5.66
CA GLY A 287 3.52 -26.55 -5.64
C GLY A 287 3.36 -27.24 -4.29
N ARG A 288 3.76 -26.57 -3.20
CA ARG A 288 3.60 -27.04 -1.81
C ARG A 288 2.22 -26.72 -1.21
N THR A 289 1.44 -25.88 -1.88
CA THR A 289 0.07 -25.54 -1.52
C THR A 289 -0.75 -25.20 -2.76
N ASP A 290 -2.05 -25.20 -2.60
CA ASP A 290 -3.03 -24.72 -3.56
C ASP A 290 -4.11 -23.87 -2.86
N VAL A 291 -5.05 -23.33 -3.63
CA VAL A 291 -6.09 -22.45 -3.09
C VAL A 291 -7.02 -23.18 -2.12
N SER A 292 -7.30 -24.47 -2.34
CA SER A 292 -8.15 -25.27 -1.46
C SER A 292 -7.50 -25.47 -0.10
N LEU A 293 -6.23 -25.89 -0.10
CA LEU A 293 -5.45 -26.03 1.13
C LEU A 293 -5.31 -24.72 1.91
N LEU A 294 -5.12 -23.58 1.20
CA LEU A 294 -5.07 -22.27 1.85
C LEU A 294 -6.42 -21.87 2.47
N ARG A 295 -7.54 -22.26 1.87
CA ARG A 295 -8.89 -22.00 2.43
C ARG A 295 -9.18 -22.86 3.67
N GLU A 296 -8.76 -24.11 3.65
CA GLU A 296 -9.00 -25.08 4.73
C GLU A 296 -8.09 -24.85 5.93
N ASN A 297 -6.93 -24.22 5.72
CA ASN A 297 -5.99 -23.93 6.78
C ASN A 297 -6.56 -22.85 7.70
N GLY A 298 -6.97 -23.21 8.92
CA GLY A 298 -7.51 -22.28 9.91
C GLY A 298 -6.56 -21.18 10.39
N LYS A 299 -5.31 -21.14 9.87
CA LYS A 299 -4.32 -20.11 10.16
C LYS A 299 -4.00 -19.34 8.89
N TYR A 300 -3.93 -18.01 9.03
CA TYR A 300 -3.48 -17.15 7.95
C TYR A 300 -2.01 -17.42 7.61
N VAL A 301 -1.71 -17.49 6.32
CA VAL A 301 -0.36 -17.56 5.78
C VAL A 301 -0.09 -16.25 5.06
N GLU A 302 1.00 -15.56 5.40
CA GLU A 302 1.34 -14.24 4.84
C GLU A 302 1.26 -14.24 3.30
N GLY A 303 0.48 -13.31 2.75
CA GLY A 303 0.22 -13.17 1.31
C GLY A 303 -0.80 -14.14 0.73
N GLN A 304 -1.50 -14.89 1.56
CA GLN A 304 -2.54 -15.85 1.16
C GLN A 304 -3.64 -15.17 0.31
N GLU A 305 -4.01 -13.95 0.65
CA GLU A 305 -4.98 -13.16 -0.10
C GLU A 305 -4.58 -12.97 -1.57
N HIS A 306 -3.30 -12.80 -1.87
CA HIS A 306 -2.85 -12.59 -3.25
C HIS A 306 -3.06 -13.82 -4.13
N VAL A 307 -2.81 -15.01 -3.58
CA VAL A 307 -3.08 -16.27 -4.28
C VAL A 307 -4.56 -16.42 -4.56
N MET A 308 -5.41 -16.13 -3.57
CA MET A 308 -6.87 -16.21 -3.69
C MET A 308 -7.43 -15.17 -4.66
N PHE A 309 -6.95 -13.93 -4.60
CA PHE A 309 -7.36 -12.87 -5.52
C PHE A 309 -6.96 -13.19 -6.97
N LEU A 310 -5.75 -13.71 -7.21
CA LEU A 310 -5.34 -14.14 -8.55
C LEU A 310 -6.28 -15.21 -9.08
N GLU A 311 -6.60 -16.23 -8.28
CA GLU A 311 -7.50 -17.29 -8.69
C GLU A 311 -8.91 -16.77 -8.97
N ALA A 312 -9.47 -15.95 -8.08
CA ALA A 312 -10.83 -15.42 -8.22
C ALA A 312 -10.98 -14.45 -9.40
N MET A 313 -9.91 -13.75 -9.77
CA MET A 313 -9.95 -12.71 -10.79
C MET A 313 -9.57 -13.19 -12.19
N ARG A 314 -8.85 -14.32 -12.32
CA ARG A 314 -8.35 -14.80 -13.63
C ARG A 314 -9.44 -15.14 -14.64
N GLU A 315 -10.64 -15.46 -14.19
CA GLU A 315 -11.75 -15.71 -15.09
C GLU A 315 -12.38 -14.43 -15.64
N LYS A 316 -12.21 -13.32 -14.91
CA LYS A 316 -12.78 -12.01 -15.27
C LYS A 316 -11.82 -11.14 -16.03
N TYR A 317 -10.52 -11.24 -15.76
CA TYR A 317 -9.52 -10.31 -16.27
C TYR A 317 -8.27 -11.03 -16.74
N ASP A 318 -7.58 -10.41 -17.69
CA ASP A 318 -6.25 -10.83 -18.12
C ASP A 318 -5.19 -10.00 -17.40
N PHE A 319 -4.26 -10.65 -16.73
CA PHE A 319 -3.17 -9.99 -16.05
C PHE A 319 -1.85 -10.19 -16.77
N GLY A 320 -1.09 -9.09 -16.87
CA GLY A 320 0.28 -9.11 -17.36
C GLY A 320 1.20 -8.35 -16.43
N ILE A 321 2.49 -8.59 -16.57
CA ILE A 321 3.51 -7.99 -15.72
C ILE A 321 4.81 -7.75 -16.49
N ILE A 322 5.49 -6.65 -16.16
CA ILE A 322 6.91 -6.46 -16.42
C ILE A 322 7.63 -6.68 -15.09
N SER A 323 8.51 -7.70 -15.02
CA SER A 323 9.18 -8.09 -13.79
C SER A 323 10.52 -8.76 -14.07
N THR A 324 11.40 -8.78 -13.06
CA THR A 324 12.66 -9.54 -13.10
C THR A 324 12.51 -10.99 -12.63
N LEU A 325 11.33 -11.38 -12.17
CA LEU A 325 11.05 -12.74 -11.73
C LEU A 325 11.07 -13.72 -12.91
N PRO A 326 11.42 -15.00 -12.67
CA PRO A 326 11.40 -16.02 -13.70
C PRO A 326 10.02 -16.17 -14.37
N GLU A 327 10.01 -16.17 -15.71
CA GLU A 327 8.77 -16.33 -16.51
C GLU A 327 7.97 -17.57 -16.11
N TYR A 328 8.64 -18.66 -15.77
CA TYR A 328 8.00 -19.88 -15.32
C TYR A 328 7.09 -19.67 -14.10
N TYR A 329 7.54 -18.91 -13.11
CA TYR A 329 6.72 -18.62 -11.93
C TYR A 329 5.54 -17.74 -12.30
N LEU A 330 5.79 -16.68 -13.05
CA LEU A 330 4.76 -15.71 -13.41
C LEU A 330 3.70 -16.32 -14.32
N LYS A 331 4.12 -16.92 -15.43
CA LYS A 331 3.23 -17.41 -16.47
C LYS A 331 2.59 -18.76 -16.13
N THR A 332 3.41 -19.75 -15.73
CA THR A 332 2.92 -21.11 -15.54
C THR A 332 2.23 -21.30 -14.20
N LYS A 333 2.73 -20.66 -13.14
CA LYS A 333 2.20 -20.84 -11.79
C LYS A 333 1.16 -19.78 -11.41
N LEU A 334 1.43 -18.52 -11.71
CA LEU A 334 0.56 -17.41 -11.30
C LEU A 334 -0.42 -16.95 -12.40
N GLY A 335 -0.27 -17.43 -13.64
CA GLY A 335 -1.14 -17.07 -14.77
C GLY A 335 -0.95 -15.63 -15.27
N LEU A 336 0.18 -14.99 -14.94
CA LEU A 336 0.50 -13.63 -15.34
C LEU A 336 1.28 -13.64 -16.66
N LYS A 337 0.77 -12.95 -17.69
CA LYS A 337 1.48 -12.79 -18.95
C LYS A 337 2.70 -11.90 -18.78
N THR A 338 3.87 -12.36 -19.20
CA THR A 338 5.13 -11.62 -19.06
C THR A 338 5.44 -10.75 -20.27
N PHE A 339 6.06 -9.60 -20.03
CA PHE A 339 6.51 -8.65 -21.03
C PHE A 339 7.90 -8.12 -20.67
N ASP A 340 8.73 -7.88 -21.69
CA ASP A 340 10.09 -7.36 -21.51
C ASP A 340 10.13 -5.83 -21.53
N SER A 341 9.10 -5.17 -22.05
CA SER A 341 9.07 -3.71 -22.19
C SER A 341 7.65 -3.15 -22.36
N LEU A 342 7.47 -1.87 -22.05
CA LEU A 342 6.24 -1.12 -22.31
C LEU A 342 5.88 -1.09 -23.80
N LYS A 343 6.88 -1.08 -24.70
CA LYS A 343 6.66 -1.15 -26.13
C LYS A 343 5.98 -2.48 -26.53
N GLN A 344 6.44 -3.59 -25.96
CA GLN A 344 5.84 -4.90 -26.18
C GLN A 344 4.40 -4.96 -25.62
N VAL A 345 4.18 -4.37 -24.43
CA VAL A 345 2.83 -4.20 -23.85
C VAL A 345 1.90 -3.46 -24.79
N LEU A 346 2.27 -2.25 -25.23
CA LEU A 346 1.44 -1.46 -26.15
C LEU A 346 1.16 -2.19 -27.46
N THR A 347 2.18 -2.81 -28.04
CA THR A 347 2.01 -3.61 -29.28
C THR A 347 0.98 -4.73 -29.06
N ASN A 348 1.06 -5.43 -27.93
CA ASN A 348 0.13 -6.49 -27.60
C ASN A 348 -1.31 -6.01 -27.39
N LEU A 349 -1.49 -4.89 -26.68
CA LEU A 349 -2.81 -4.30 -26.45
C LEU A 349 -3.44 -3.80 -27.76
N LEU A 350 -2.66 -3.15 -28.63
CA LEU A 350 -3.15 -2.69 -29.94
C LEU A 350 -3.46 -3.83 -30.91
N LEU A 351 -2.71 -4.93 -30.86
CA LEU A 351 -3.03 -6.14 -31.63
C LEU A 351 -4.32 -6.80 -31.14
N ARG A 352 -4.52 -6.84 -29.83
CA ARG A 352 -5.70 -7.48 -29.23
C ARG A 352 -6.98 -6.66 -29.42
N TYR A 353 -6.92 -5.37 -29.20
CA TYR A 353 -8.10 -4.50 -29.13
C TYR A 353 -8.27 -3.57 -30.34
N GLY A 354 -7.32 -3.58 -31.27
CA GLY A 354 -7.34 -2.76 -32.48
C GLY A 354 -6.48 -1.49 -32.38
N LYS A 355 -6.10 -0.93 -33.53
CA LYS A 355 -5.16 0.21 -33.63
C LYS A 355 -5.63 1.49 -32.93
N ASN A 356 -6.95 1.68 -32.82
CA ASN A 356 -7.55 2.86 -32.17
C ASN A 356 -7.85 2.62 -30.68
N HIS A 357 -7.36 1.52 -30.11
CA HIS A 357 -7.56 1.21 -28.71
C HIS A 357 -6.91 2.26 -27.82
N LYS A 358 -7.64 2.64 -26.74
CA LYS A 358 -7.20 3.60 -25.75
C LYS A 358 -6.86 2.90 -24.45
N VAL A 359 -5.69 3.20 -23.90
CA VAL A 359 -5.13 2.62 -22.69
C VAL A 359 -5.20 3.64 -21.56
N SER A 360 -5.66 3.24 -20.38
CA SER A 360 -5.54 4.03 -19.15
C SER A 360 -4.20 3.75 -18.47
N VAL A 361 -3.67 4.74 -17.78
CA VAL A 361 -2.40 4.65 -17.06
C VAL A 361 -2.64 5.07 -15.62
N LEU A 362 -2.28 4.23 -14.67
CA LEU A 362 -2.24 4.55 -13.24
C LEU A 362 -0.78 4.66 -12.85
N SER A 363 -0.28 5.87 -12.73
CA SER A 363 1.14 6.11 -12.43
C SER A 363 1.46 6.09 -10.95
N ASP A 364 0.44 6.12 -10.08
CA ASP A 364 0.57 6.05 -8.62
C ASP A 364 -0.54 5.18 -8.00
N ALA A 365 -0.60 3.91 -8.41
CA ALA A 365 -1.68 2.99 -8.07
C ALA A 365 -1.69 2.60 -6.58
N ARG A 366 -0.61 2.85 -5.84
CA ARG A 366 -0.56 2.60 -4.41
C ARG A 366 -1.56 3.48 -3.65
N TYR A 367 -1.70 4.73 -4.07
CA TYR A 367 -2.52 5.74 -3.41
C TYR A 367 -3.78 6.09 -4.23
N THR A 368 -4.07 5.33 -5.28
CA THR A 368 -5.23 5.56 -6.16
C THR A 368 -6.13 4.34 -6.18
N SER A 369 -7.42 4.53 -5.96
CA SER A 369 -8.42 3.48 -6.14
C SER A 369 -9.54 4.00 -7.05
N PRO A 370 -9.36 3.88 -8.36
CA PRO A 370 -10.39 4.31 -9.29
C PRO A 370 -11.61 3.38 -9.17
N ARG A 371 -12.81 3.97 -9.10
CA ARG A 371 -14.07 3.24 -9.00
C ARG A 371 -14.89 3.45 -10.27
N SER A 372 -15.56 2.40 -10.73
CA SER A 372 -16.56 2.59 -11.78
C SER A 372 -17.79 3.26 -11.17
N GLY A 373 -18.31 4.33 -11.77
CA GLY A 373 -19.45 5.12 -11.32
C GLY A 373 -20.80 4.39 -11.28
N ILE A 374 -20.82 3.06 -11.29
CA ILE A 374 -21.98 2.21 -11.13
C ILE A 374 -21.89 1.58 -9.73
N GLY A 375 -22.47 2.24 -8.73
CA GLY A 375 -22.73 1.59 -7.44
C GLY A 375 -22.15 2.26 -6.19
N ILE A 376 -22.00 3.59 -6.16
CA ILE A 376 -21.80 4.30 -4.89
C ILE A 376 -23.17 4.78 -4.39
N ASP A 377 -24.14 3.89 -4.32
CA ASP A 377 -25.36 4.18 -3.59
C ASP A 377 -25.31 3.50 -2.21
N ASN A 378 -25.26 4.34 -1.19
CA ASN A 378 -25.81 4.14 0.16
C ASN A 378 -24.99 3.47 1.28
N GLU A 379 -23.74 3.04 1.17
CA GLU A 379 -23.07 2.49 2.38
C GLU A 379 -22.24 3.50 3.21
N LEU A 380 -21.98 4.71 2.68
CA LEU A 380 -21.22 5.75 3.41
C LEU A 380 -22.11 6.80 4.11
N LYS A 381 -23.41 6.60 4.19
CA LYS A 381 -24.36 7.58 4.78
C LYS A 381 -24.93 7.23 6.15
N HIS A 382 -24.37 6.29 6.88
CA HIS A 382 -24.78 6.10 8.28
C HIS A 382 -23.55 6.05 9.20
N PRO A 383 -23.61 6.88 10.29
CA PRO A 383 -22.58 7.01 11.31
C PRO A 383 -22.41 5.75 12.13
#